data_409200c592f465b4ffc7bcfae377dc0a
#
_entry.id   409200c592f465b4ffc7bcfae377dc0a
#
_cell.length_a   1.000
_cell.length_b   1.000
_cell.length_c   1.000
_cell.angle_alpha   90.00
_cell.angle_beta   90.00
_cell.angle_gamma   90.00
#
_symmetry.space_group_name_H-M   'P 1'
#
loop_
_entity.id
_entity.type
_entity.pdbx_description
1 polymer ?
#
loop_
_entity_poly.entity_id
_entity_poly.type
_entity_poly.pdbx_seq_one_letter_code
_entity_poly.pdbx_strand_id
1 'polypeptide(L)'
;MLEIKNVNVIFNKDTVNEKRALRDLSLILNDGDFATVIGSNGAGKSTMLNVIAGNIEVESGKIYNNGLDITYMKEHKRARFIGRLYQDPLKGTAPHMTIEENMGLAYSRGKRVRFGLGVRRSDREYFKSVCAKLGLGLEHRLKNEVGGLSGGQRQALTLLMATMETPELLLLDEHTAALDPKTSKKIMEITDRIVSENHITTLMITHNIRDA
;
A
#
# COMPACT_ATOMS: atom_id res chain seq x y z
N MET A 1 -2.68 6.85 -14.54
CA MET A 1 -2.91 8.26 -14.13
C MET A 1 -3.99 8.31 -13.06
N LEU A 2 -3.70 8.89 -11.88
CA LEU A 2 -4.68 9.20 -10.84
C LEU A 2 -5.11 10.66 -10.97
N GLU A 3 -6.42 10.93 -10.96
CA GLU A 3 -6.97 12.28 -10.99
C GLU A 3 -8.01 12.44 -9.87
N ILE A 4 -7.82 13.44 -9.01
CA ILE A 4 -8.71 13.84 -7.92
C ILE A 4 -9.23 15.22 -8.23
N LYS A 5 -10.56 15.42 -8.19
CA LYS A 5 -11.24 16.69 -8.55
C LYS A 5 -12.12 17.16 -7.39
N ASN A 6 -11.75 18.27 -6.77
CA ASN A 6 -12.53 19.01 -5.77
C ASN A 6 -13.12 18.10 -4.68
N VAL A 7 -12.30 17.15 -4.17
CA VAL A 7 -12.75 16.18 -3.17
C VAL A 7 -12.84 16.83 -1.80
N ASN A 8 -13.99 16.64 -1.16
CA ASN A 8 -14.29 17.09 0.19
C ASN A 8 -14.63 15.90 1.09
N VAL A 9 -14.11 15.94 2.32
CA VAL A 9 -14.42 14.95 3.37
C VAL A 9 -14.74 15.67 4.67
N ILE A 10 -15.89 15.35 5.23
CA ILE A 10 -16.38 15.89 6.49
C ILE A 10 -16.66 14.72 7.42
N PHE A 11 -16.01 14.70 8.59
CA PHE A 11 -16.32 13.76 9.67
C PHE A 11 -17.34 14.35 10.61
N ASN A 12 -18.23 13.52 11.15
CA ASN A 12 -19.27 13.90 12.12
C ASN A 12 -20.11 15.10 11.64
N LYS A 13 -20.48 15.08 10.36
CA LYS A 13 -21.28 16.14 9.74
C LYS A 13 -22.53 16.45 10.57
N ASP A 14 -22.88 17.72 10.65
CA ASP A 14 -24.05 18.25 11.39
C ASP A 14 -24.02 17.97 12.90
N THR A 15 -22.82 17.72 13.47
CA THR A 15 -22.62 17.56 14.92
C THR A 15 -21.65 18.60 15.48
N VAL A 16 -21.61 18.73 16.83
CA VAL A 16 -20.66 19.60 17.53
C VAL A 16 -19.19 19.26 17.24
N ASN A 17 -18.93 18.01 16.81
CA ASN A 17 -17.60 17.49 16.50
C ASN A 17 -17.33 17.43 14.97
N GLU A 18 -18.06 18.22 14.19
CA GLU A 18 -17.81 18.28 12.74
C GLU A 18 -16.36 18.69 12.45
N LYS A 19 -15.70 17.90 11.58
CA LYS A 19 -14.35 18.19 11.15
C LYS A 19 -14.22 18.01 9.64
N ARG A 20 -13.91 19.08 8.94
CA ARG A 20 -13.56 19.05 7.52
C ARG A 20 -12.11 18.60 7.38
N ALA A 21 -11.91 17.35 6.97
CA ALA A 21 -10.59 16.74 6.84
C ALA A 21 -9.94 17.00 5.48
N LEU A 22 -10.74 17.07 4.41
CA LEU A 22 -10.27 17.49 3.08
C LEU A 22 -11.20 18.60 2.57
N ARG A 23 -10.60 19.61 1.91
CA ARG A 23 -11.29 20.77 1.35
C ARG A 23 -10.83 20.98 -0.09
N ASP A 24 -11.74 20.79 -1.04
CA ASP A 24 -11.53 21.00 -2.48
C ASP A 24 -10.20 20.42 -2.98
N LEU A 25 -9.84 19.23 -2.45
CA LEU A 25 -8.60 18.57 -2.82
C LEU A 25 -8.62 18.21 -4.29
N SER A 26 -7.64 18.70 -5.02
CA SER A 26 -7.41 18.36 -6.42
C SER A 26 -5.94 17.97 -6.61
N LEU A 27 -5.71 16.86 -7.30
CA LEU A 27 -4.38 16.30 -7.55
C LEU A 27 -4.40 15.49 -8.84
N ILE A 28 -3.33 15.61 -9.62
CA ILE A 28 -3.09 14.75 -10.78
C ILE A 28 -1.73 14.09 -10.61
N LEU A 29 -1.68 12.77 -10.76
CA LEU A 29 -0.45 11.99 -10.88
C LEU A 29 -0.46 11.28 -12.25
N ASN A 30 0.55 11.51 -13.05
CA ASN A 30 0.71 10.79 -14.31
C ASN A 30 1.24 9.38 -14.06
N ASP A 31 1.17 8.54 -15.08
CA ASP A 31 1.70 7.17 -14.96
C ASP A 31 3.21 7.23 -14.74
N GLY A 32 3.67 6.46 -13.74
CA GLY A 32 5.07 6.41 -13.34
C GLY A 32 5.53 7.55 -12.42
N ASP A 33 4.68 8.54 -12.11
CA ASP A 33 5.05 9.60 -11.15
C ASP A 33 5.27 9.01 -9.75
N PHE A 34 6.33 9.49 -9.08
CA PHE A 34 6.54 9.29 -7.65
C PHE A 34 6.32 10.62 -6.93
N ALA A 35 5.19 10.75 -6.25
CA ALA A 35 4.85 11.97 -5.52
C ALA A 35 4.89 11.76 -4.01
N THR A 36 5.44 12.75 -3.30
CA THR A 36 5.50 12.75 -1.85
C THR A 36 4.63 13.86 -1.27
N VAL A 37 3.81 13.49 -0.28
CA VAL A 37 2.98 14.43 0.48
C VAL A 37 3.57 14.64 1.86
N ILE A 38 3.96 15.86 2.14
CA ILE A 38 4.52 16.29 3.42
C ILE A 38 3.54 17.21 4.12
N GLY A 39 3.48 17.15 5.43
CA GLY A 39 2.65 18.05 6.24
C GLY A 39 2.56 17.60 7.69
N SER A 40 2.03 18.47 8.55
CA SER A 40 1.86 18.22 9.98
C SER A 40 0.84 17.11 10.26
N ASN A 41 0.87 16.56 11.48
CA ASN A 41 -0.15 15.63 11.94
C ASN A 41 -1.53 16.31 11.94
N GLY A 42 -2.54 15.59 11.49
CA GLY A 42 -3.90 16.14 11.37
C GLY A 42 -4.19 16.96 10.10
N ALA A 43 -3.21 17.15 9.20
CA ALA A 43 -3.38 17.88 7.94
C ALA A 43 -4.21 17.15 6.86
N GLY A 44 -4.79 15.98 7.17
CA GLY A 44 -5.62 15.24 6.23
C GLY A 44 -4.89 14.22 5.34
N LYS A 45 -3.56 14.05 5.50
CA LYS A 45 -2.74 13.17 4.66
C LYS A 45 -3.27 11.72 4.61
N SER A 46 -3.41 11.08 5.77
CA SER A 46 -3.92 9.71 5.84
C SER A 46 -5.40 9.62 5.43
N THR A 47 -6.19 10.70 5.63
CA THR A 47 -7.56 10.78 5.10
C THR A 47 -7.55 10.73 3.58
N MET A 48 -6.64 11.45 2.92
CA MET A 48 -6.48 11.43 1.47
C MET A 48 -6.15 10.01 0.97
N LEU A 49 -5.16 9.31 1.57
CA LEU A 49 -4.87 7.92 1.19
C LEU A 49 -6.07 6.99 1.41
N ASN A 50 -6.80 7.14 2.53
CA ASN A 50 -7.99 6.35 2.83
C ASN A 50 -9.11 6.57 1.81
N VAL A 51 -9.29 7.80 1.35
CA VAL A 51 -10.25 8.16 0.31
C VAL A 51 -9.85 7.52 -1.03
N ILE A 52 -8.58 7.62 -1.42
CA ILE A 52 -8.06 7.00 -2.65
C ILE A 52 -8.20 5.47 -2.59
N ALA A 53 -7.90 4.87 -1.43
CA ALA A 53 -8.04 3.43 -1.22
C ALA A 53 -9.51 2.95 -1.15
N GLY A 54 -10.48 3.85 -0.89
CA GLY A 54 -11.89 3.52 -0.78
C GLY A 54 -12.35 3.08 0.60
N ASN A 55 -11.57 3.40 1.65
CA ASN A 55 -11.92 3.17 3.05
C ASN A 55 -12.78 4.29 3.64
N ILE A 56 -12.72 5.48 3.05
CA ILE A 56 -13.51 6.65 3.43
C ILE A 56 -14.25 7.14 2.19
N GLU A 57 -15.56 7.38 2.33
CA GLU A 57 -16.37 7.96 1.28
C GLU A 57 -16.18 9.48 1.24
N VAL A 58 -16.30 10.05 0.06
CA VAL A 58 -16.22 11.49 -0.15
C VAL A 58 -17.59 12.13 0.01
N GLU A 59 -17.64 13.34 0.56
CA GLU A 59 -18.86 14.14 0.63
C GLU A 59 -19.21 14.72 -0.77
N SER A 60 -18.18 15.15 -1.50
CA SER A 60 -18.29 15.67 -2.86
C SER A 60 -16.96 15.53 -3.60
N GLY A 61 -17.01 15.77 -4.91
CA GLY A 61 -15.85 15.64 -5.79
C GLY A 61 -15.80 14.28 -6.50
N LYS A 62 -14.73 14.05 -7.22
CA LYS A 62 -14.56 12.85 -8.05
C LYS A 62 -13.11 12.34 -7.99
N ILE A 63 -12.96 11.01 -8.11
CA ILE A 63 -11.68 10.33 -8.17
C ILE A 63 -11.68 9.39 -9.38
N TYR A 64 -10.67 9.53 -10.22
CA TYR A 64 -10.49 8.69 -11.40
C TYR A 64 -9.14 7.99 -11.34
N ASN A 65 -9.11 6.72 -11.73
CA ASN A 65 -7.88 5.97 -11.98
C ASN A 65 -7.88 5.46 -13.42
N ASN A 66 -6.92 5.89 -14.23
CA ASN A 66 -6.85 5.60 -15.67
C ASN A 66 -8.18 5.88 -16.40
N GLY A 67 -8.84 7.00 -16.07
CA GLY A 67 -10.13 7.41 -16.64
C GLY A 67 -11.35 6.69 -16.07
N LEU A 68 -11.15 5.64 -15.24
CA LEU A 68 -12.24 4.95 -14.56
C LEU A 68 -12.69 5.76 -13.33
N ASP A 69 -13.97 6.14 -13.24
CA ASP A 69 -14.54 6.72 -12.02
C ASP A 69 -14.56 5.69 -10.88
N ILE A 70 -13.71 5.90 -9.88
CA ILE A 70 -13.61 5.05 -8.70
C ILE A 70 -14.21 5.69 -7.45
N THR A 71 -14.84 6.86 -7.56
CA THR A 71 -15.30 7.70 -6.43
C THR A 71 -16.04 6.91 -5.34
N TYR A 72 -17.00 6.06 -5.73
CA TYR A 72 -17.79 5.25 -4.81
C TYR A 72 -17.48 3.75 -4.92
N MET A 73 -16.36 3.40 -5.57
CA MET A 73 -15.91 2.02 -5.66
C MET A 73 -15.36 1.55 -4.30
N LYS A 74 -15.87 0.44 -3.79
CA LYS A 74 -15.47 -0.13 -2.49
C LYS A 74 -14.01 -0.60 -2.50
N GLU A 75 -13.33 -0.51 -1.36
CA GLU A 75 -11.92 -0.88 -1.15
C GLU A 75 -11.53 -2.21 -1.81
N HIS A 76 -12.28 -3.29 -1.57
CA HIS A 76 -11.94 -4.62 -2.11
C HIS A 76 -11.93 -4.69 -3.65
N LYS A 77 -12.65 -3.78 -4.33
CA LYS A 77 -12.61 -3.66 -5.79
C LYS A 77 -11.39 -2.85 -6.24
N ARG A 78 -11.05 -1.76 -5.50
CA ARG A 78 -9.86 -0.95 -5.77
C ARG A 78 -8.57 -1.70 -5.47
N ALA A 79 -8.58 -2.61 -4.50
CA ALA A 79 -7.43 -3.44 -4.15
C ALA A 79 -6.92 -4.33 -5.30
N ARG A 80 -7.65 -4.44 -6.42
CA ARG A 80 -7.19 -5.14 -7.62
C ARG A 80 -6.10 -4.39 -8.38
N PHE A 81 -6.10 -3.06 -8.29
CA PHE A 81 -5.19 -2.19 -9.03
C PHE A 81 -4.48 -1.16 -8.14
N ILE A 82 -4.87 -1.03 -6.86
CA ILE A 82 -4.20 -0.19 -5.86
C ILE A 82 -3.49 -1.10 -4.86
N GLY A 83 -2.15 -0.96 -4.80
CA GLY A 83 -1.33 -1.51 -3.73
C GLY A 83 -1.29 -0.53 -2.55
N ARG A 84 -1.22 -1.03 -1.31
CA ARG A 84 -1.14 -0.17 -0.14
C ARG A 84 -0.20 -0.73 0.91
N LEU A 85 0.68 0.14 1.44
CA LEU A 85 1.46 -0.09 2.65
C LEU A 85 0.94 0.81 3.76
N TYR A 86 0.83 0.23 4.95
CA TYR A 86 0.43 0.94 6.16
C TYR A 86 1.65 1.32 6.99
N GLN A 87 1.51 2.33 7.82
CA GLN A 87 2.50 2.70 8.82
C GLN A 87 2.82 1.51 9.77
N ASP A 88 1.79 0.79 10.20
CA ASP A 88 1.93 -0.46 10.94
C ASP A 88 1.89 -1.66 9.98
N PRO A 89 3.03 -2.38 9.80
CA PRO A 89 3.08 -3.53 8.89
C PRO A 89 2.22 -4.72 9.33
N LEU A 90 1.74 -4.74 10.58
CA LEU A 90 0.78 -5.76 11.04
C LEU A 90 -0.56 -5.66 10.30
N LYS A 91 -0.97 -4.45 9.91
CA LYS A 91 -2.23 -4.24 9.18
C LYS A 91 -2.22 -4.83 7.77
N GLY A 92 -1.05 -5.05 7.20
CA GLY A 92 -0.87 -5.64 5.86
C GLY A 92 -0.61 -7.14 5.86
N THR A 93 -0.60 -7.80 7.03
CA THR A 93 -0.25 -9.21 7.18
C THR A 93 -1.19 -9.97 8.10
N ALA A 94 -1.23 -11.29 7.97
CA ALA A 94 -1.81 -12.23 8.94
C ALA A 94 -0.68 -12.83 9.79
N PRO A 95 -0.42 -12.35 11.02
CA PRO A 95 0.79 -12.69 11.78
C PRO A 95 0.93 -14.18 12.13
N HIS A 96 -0.20 -14.88 12.32
CA HIS A 96 -0.25 -16.31 12.66
C HIS A 96 -0.16 -17.22 11.43
N MET A 97 -0.17 -16.67 10.24
CA MET A 97 0.06 -17.41 9.00
C MET A 97 1.53 -17.35 8.60
N THR A 98 1.97 -18.36 7.87
CA THR A 98 3.33 -18.41 7.31
C THR A 98 3.56 -17.33 6.25
N ILE A 99 4.81 -17.09 5.90
CA ILE A 99 5.19 -16.16 4.82
C ILE A 99 4.54 -16.62 3.51
N GLU A 100 4.62 -17.92 3.15
CA GLU A 100 4.05 -18.44 1.91
C GLU A 100 2.52 -18.33 1.86
N GLU A 101 1.83 -18.46 2.99
CA GLU A 101 0.37 -18.30 3.06
C GLU A 101 -0.03 -16.83 2.89
N ASN A 102 0.67 -15.90 3.55
CA ASN A 102 0.47 -14.47 3.36
C ASN A 102 0.69 -14.06 1.89
N MET A 103 1.78 -14.54 1.30
CA MET A 103 2.07 -14.29 -0.12
C MET A 103 1.02 -14.92 -1.04
N GLY A 104 0.52 -16.11 -0.71
CA GLY A 104 -0.56 -16.78 -1.44
C GLY A 104 -1.85 -15.96 -1.45
N LEU A 105 -2.23 -15.37 -0.30
CA LEU A 105 -3.36 -14.46 -0.21
C LEU A 105 -3.17 -13.22 -1.11
N ALA A 106 -1.99 -12.59 -1.04
CA ALA A 106 -1.66 -11.42 -1.86
C ALA A 106 -1.66 -11.76 -3.36
N TYR A 107 -1.08 -12.89 -3.75
CA TYR A 107 -0.99 -13.37 -5.12
C TYR A 107 -2.35 -13.76 -5.73
N SER A 108 -3.32 -14.14 -4.88
CA SER A 108 -4.69 -14.44 -5.32
C SER A 108 -5.57 -13.20 -5.53
N ARG A 109 -5.07 -12.00 -5.20
CA ARG A 109 -5.79 -10.74 -5.29
C ARG A 109 -6.28 -10.49 -6.73
N GLY A 110 -7.57 -10.27 -6.87
CA GLY A 110 -8.19 -10.05 -8.18
C GLY A 110 -8.39 -11.29 -9.05
N LYS A 111 -7.88 -12.44 -8.64
CA LYS A 111 -8.05 -13.72 -9.35
C LYS A 111 -9.27 -14.48 -8.83
N ARG A 112 -9.90 -15.32 -9.69
CA ARG A 112 -10.92 -16.26 -9.21
C ARG A 112 -10.23 -17.34 -8.37
N VAL A 113 -10.51 -17.34 -7.07
CA VAL A 113 -10.05 -18.40 -6.16
C VAL A 113 -10.75 -19.71 -6.55
N ARG A 114 -9.95 -20.70 -6.92
CA ARG A 114 -10.46 -22.08 -7.12
C ARG A 114 -10.29 -22.84 -5.80
N PHE A 115 -11.30 -23.61 -5.42
CA PHE A 115 -11.17 -24.54 -4.30
C PHE A 115 -9.98 -25.48 -4.51
N GLY A 116 -9.03 -25.51 -3.57
CA GLY A 116 -7.83 -26.34 -3.64
C GLY A 116 -6.77 -25.95 -2.60
N LEU A 117 -5.59 -26.54 -2.69
CA LEU A 117 -4.44 -26.21 -1.85
C LEU A 117 -4.09 -24.72 -2.02
N GLY A 118 -4.03 -23.98 -0.92
CA GLY A 118 -3.83 -22.52 -0.90
C GLY A 118 -2.54 -22.05 -1.60
N VAL A 119 -1.46 -22.83 -1.50
CA VAL A 119 -0.15 -22.55 -2.13
C VAL A 119 0.31 -23.79 -2.89
N ARG A 120 0.49 -23.67 -4.21
CA ARG A 120 1.01 -24.74 -5.06
C ARG A 120 2.54 -24.77 -5.02
N ARG A 121 3.14 -25.88 -5.47
CA ARG A 121 4.60 -25.99 -5.56
C ARG A 121 5.22 -24.94 -6.49
N SER A 122 4.58 -24.67 -7.62
CA SER A 122 4.98 -23.60 -8.56
C SER A 122 4.96 -22.22 -7.91
N ASP A 123 3.93 -21.94 -7.10
CA ASP A 123 3.79 -20.67 -6.40
C ASP A 123 4.90 -20.51 -5.36
N ARG A 124 5.27 -21.59 -4.67
CA ARG A 124 6.35 -21.57 -3.68
C ARG A 124 7.71 -21.25 -4.31
N GLU A 125 8.03 -21.82 -5.48
CA GLU A 125 9.27 -21.51 -6.18
C GLU A 125 9.29 -20.03 -6.64
N TYR A 126 8.16 -19.52 -7.12
CA TYR A 126 7.99 -18.11 -7.43
C TYR A 126 8.17 -17.23 -6.19
N PHE A 127 7.50 -17.55 -5.08
CA PHE A 127 7.63 -16.80 -3.81
C PHE A 127 9.06 -16.78 -3.29
N LYS A 128 9.77 -17.92 -3.39
CA LYS A 128 11.18 -18.01 -3.04
C LYS A 128 12.04 -17.07 -3.88
N SER A 129 11.81 -17.05 -5.19
CA SER A 129 12.57 -16.21 -6.11
C SER A 129 12.38 -14.71 -5.86
N VAL A 130 11.14 -14.26 -5.58
CA VAL A 130 10.86 -12.85 -5.31
C VAL A 130 11.33 -12.42 -3.90
N CYS A 131 11.23 -13.30 -2.90
CA CYS A 131 11.80 -13.07 -1.57
C CYS A 131 13.33 -12.88 -1.62
N ALA A 132 14.03 -13.69 -2.43
CA ALA A 132 15.48 -13.59 -2.58
C ALA A 132 15.93 -12.20 -3.09
N LYS A 133 15.12 -11.55 -3.94
CA LYS A 133 15.40 -10.20 -4.43
C LYS A 133 15.42 -9.13 -3.32
N LEU A 134 14.76 -9.38 -2.18
CA LEU A 134 14.80 -8.46 -1.05
C LEU A 134 16.14 -8.47 -0.30
N GLY A 135 16.91 -9.56 -0.39
CA GLY A 135 18.20 -9.71 0.29
C GLY A 135 18.06 -9.71 1.83
N LEU A 136 16.97 -10.29 2.36
CA LEU A 136 16.64 -10.32 3.79
C LEU A 136 16.52 -11.74 4.36
N GLY A 137 16.86 -12.77 3.55
CA GLY A 137 16.84 -14.19 3.94
C GLY A 137 15.44 -14.78 4.08
N LEU A 138 14.40 -14.11 3.58
CA LEU A 138 13.02 -14.58 3.66
C LEU A 138 12.78 -15.82 2.79
N GLU A 139 13.52 -15.97 1.72
CA GLU A 139 13.49 -17.13 0.80
C GLU A 139 13.78 -18.48 1.49
N HIS A 140 14.49 -18.45 2.62
CA HIS A 140 14.80 -19.63 3.43
C HIS A 140 13.78 -19.89 4.56
N ARG A 141 12.80 -18.97 4.74
CA ARG A 141 11.89 -18.93 5.89
C ARG A 141 10.42 -18.93 5.49
N LEU A 142 10.07 -19.37 4.28
CA LEU A 142 8.71 -19.31 3.74
C LEU A 142 7.65 -19.99 4.63
N LYS A 143 8.04 -21.02 5.40
CA LYS A 143 7.17 -21.74 6.33
C LYS A 143 7.13 -21.17 7.74
N ASN A 144 7.89 -20.10 8.02
CA ASN A 144 7.85 -19.45 9.32
C ASN A 144 6.66 -18.48 9.37
N GLU A 145 6.07 -18.33 10.55
CA GLU A 145 5.02 -17.35 10.80
C GLU A 145 5.55 -15.91 10.63
N VAL A 146 4.73 -15.04 10.05
CA VAL A 146 5.06 -13.63 9.82
C VAL A 146 5.22 -12.88 11.15
N GLY A 147 4.50 -13.30 12.20
CA GLY A 147 4.62 -12.72 13.54
C GLY A 147 6.04 -12.77 14.12
N GLY A 148 6.86 -13.77 13.74
CA GLY A 148 8.26 -13.89 14.16
C GLY A 148 9.28 -13.09 13.33
N LEU A 149 8.84 -12.28 12.36
CA LEU A 149 9.72 -11.43 11.56
C LEU A 149 10.07 -10.14 12.31
N SER A 150 11.28 -9.61 12.05
CA SER A 150 11.59 -8.24 12.48
C SER A 150 10.70 -7.21 11.78
N GLY A 151 10.58 -6.00 12.36
CA GLY A 151 9.80 -4.92 11.75
C GLY A 151 10.18 -4.64 10.29
N GLY A 152 11.48 -4.54 10.00
CA GLY A 152 11.97 -4.34 8.63
C GLY A 152 11.70 -5.51 7.69
N GLN A 153 11.87 -6.77 8.16
CA GLN A 153 11.54 -7.95 7.36
C GLN A 153 10.05 -8.00 7.02
N ARG A 154 9.19 -7.67 8.00
CA ARG A 154 7.74 -7.62 7.80
C ARG A 154 7.34 -6.50 6.84
N GLN A 155 7.95 -5.33 6.97
CA GLN A 155 7.71 -4.21 6.06
C GLN A 155 8.13 -4.53 4.62
N ALA A 156 9.30 -5.14 4.43
CA ALA A 156 9.73 -5.59 3.10
C ALA A 156 8.81 -6.66 2.51
N LEU A 157 8.32 -7.59 3.34
CA LEU A 157 7.34 -8.59 2.93
C LEU A 157 6.02 -7.92 2.50
N THR A 158 5.53 -6.93 3.27
CA THR A 158 4.29 -6.19 2.94
C THR A 158 4.44 -5.44 1.62
N LEU A 159 5.59 -4.80 1.40
CA LEU A 159 5.90 -4.13 0.13
C LEU A 159 5.90 -5.14 -1.03
N LEU A 160 6.59 -6.27 -0.87
CA LEU A 160 6.61 -7.32 -1.88
C LEU A 160 5.18 -7.80 -2.19
N MET A 161 4.38 -8.11 -1.17
CA MET A 161 2.98 -8.54 -1.33
C MET A 161 2.11 -7.49 -2.04
N ALA A 162 2.34 -6.19 -1.78
CA ALA A 162 1.61 -5.11 -2.44
C ALA A 162 1.97 -4.98 -3.92
N THR A 163 3.17 -5.42 -4.33
CA THR A 163 3.75 -5.23 -5.66
C THR A 163 3.97 -6.51 -6.46
N MET A 164 3.70 -7.70 -5.91
CA MET A 164 3.82 -9.00 -6.62
C MET A 164 2.98 -9.06 -7.91
N GLU A 165 1.76 -8.55 -7.85
CA GLU A 165 0.95 -8.21 -9.01
C GLU A 165 1.10 -6.70 -9.16
N THR A 166 1.82 -6.24 -10.17
CA THR A 166 2.16 -4.83 -10.36
C THR A 166 0.91 -3.95 -10.28
N PRO A 167 0.75 -3.12 -9.23
CA PRO A 167 -0.41 -2.26 -9.11
C PRO A 167 -0.27 -1.07 -10.07
N GLU A 168 -1.41 -0.49 -10.48
CA GLU A 168 -1.44 0.76 -11.24
C GLU A 168 -1.08 1.96 -10.36
N LEU A 169 -1.39 1.87 -9.05
CA LEU A 169 -1.10 2.89 -8.05
C LEU A 169 -0.63 2.23 -6.75
N LEU A 170 0.47 2.72 -6.20
CA LEU A 170 0.99 2.31 -4.90
C LEU A 170 0.83 3.45 -3.89
N LEU A 171 0.18 3.16 -2.76
CA LEU A 171 -0.01 4.10 -1.66
C LEU A 171 0.90 3.71 -0.49
N LEU A 172 1.78 4.61 -0.06
CA LEU A 172 2.74 4.42 1.01
C LEU A 172 2.42 5.38 2.17
N ASP A 173 1.95 4.85 3.29
CA ASP A 173 1.57 5.64 4.47
C ASP A 173 2.65 5.53 5.56
N GLU A 174 3.61 6.46 5.58
CA GLU A 174 4.71 6.53 6.55
C GLU A 174 5.39 5.16 6.82
N HIS A 175 5.56 4.38 5.78
CA HIS A 175 5.89 2.95 5.84
C HIS A 175 7.28 2.64 6.44
N THR A 176 8.10 3.64 6.72
CA THR A 176 9.42 3.50 7.35
C THR A 176 9.49 4.10 8.76
N ALA A 177 8.44 4.81 9.21
CA ALA A 177 8.48 5.61 10.43
C ALA A 177 8.71 4.80 11.72
N ALA A 178 8.28 3.53 11.75
CA ALA A 178 8.43 2.64 12.91
C ALA A 178 9.75 1.85 12.92
N LEU A 179 10.66 2.11 11.97
CA LEU A 179 11.92 1.38 11.80
C LEU A 179 13.11 2.19 12.30
N ASP A 180 14.17 1.49 12.70
CA ASP A 180 15.46 2.13 12.97
C ASP A 180 16.05 2.75 11.67
N PRO A 181 16.94 3.76 11.78
CA PRO A 181 17.41 4.51 10.61
C PRO A 181 18.11 3.65 9.55
N LYS A 182 18.84 2.61 9.95
CA LYS A 182 19.55 1.71 9.02
C LYS A 182 18.57 0.85 8.24
N THR A 183 17.58 0.31 8.94
CA THR A 183 16.52 -0.51 8.34
C THR A 183 15.60 0.33 7.46
N SER A 184 15.22 1.55 7.92
CA SER A 184 14.44 2.50 7.14
C SER A 184 15.10 2.80 5.79
N LYS A 185 16.39 3.14 5.79
CA LYS A 185 17.16 3.38 4.57
C LYS A 185 17.11 2.17 3.61
N LYS A 186 17.33 0.96 4.14
CA LYS A 186 17.27 -0.27 3.35
C LYS A 186 15.89 -0.50 2.73
N ILE A 187 14.81 -0.24 3.50
CA ILE A 187 13.44 -0.39 2.98
C ILE A 187 13.15 0.65 1.90
N MET A 188 13.62 1.90 2.05
CA MET A 188 13.48 2.92 1.02
C MET A 188 14.23 2.54 -0.26
N GLU A 189 15.46 2.03 -0.17
CA GLU A 189 16.22 1.53 -1.33
C GLU A 189 15.49 0.38 -2.06
N ILE A 190 14.86 -0.53 -1.31
CA ILE A 190 14.04 -1.62 -1.87
C ILE A 190 12.79 -1.05 -2.53
N THR A 191 12.13 -0.08 -1.90
CA THR A 191 10.92 0.60 -2.44
C THR A 191 11.23 1.29 -3.75
N ASP A 192 12.27 2.12 -3.77
CA ASP A 192 12.72 2.85 -4.96
C ASP A 192 13.02 1.89 -6.11
N ARG A 193 13.78 0.83 -5.86
CA ARG A 193 14.09 -0.17 -6.87
C ARG A 193 12.84 -0.83 -7.44
N ILE A 194 11.90 -1.28 -6.59
CA ILE A 194 10.68 -1.97 -7.05
C ILE A 194 9.80 -1.01 -7.86
N VAL A 195 9.65 0.23 -7.40
CA VAL A 195 8.83 1.25 -8.07
C VAL A 195 9.44 1.61 -9.42
N SER A 196 10.75 1.88 -9.46
CA SER A 196 11.45 2.28 -10.70
C SER A 196 11.50 1.15 -11.73
N GLU A 197 11.83 -0.09 -11.32
CA GLU A 197 11.89 -1.25 -12.22
C GLU A 197 10.54 -1.59 -12.87
N ASN A 198 9.43 -1.31 -12.17
CA ASN A 198 8.08 -1.66 -12.63
C ASN A 198 7.26 -0.44 -13.08
N HIS A 199 7.84 0.78 -13.08
CA HIS A 199 7.18 2.04 -13.45
C HIS A 199 5.85 2.26 -12.71
N ILE A 200 5.81 1.96 -11.39
CA ILE A 200 4.60 2.05 -10.58
C ILE A 200 4.33 3.51 -10.19
N THR A 201 3.16 4.03 -10.56
CA THR A 201 2.71 5.33 -10.05
C THR A 201 2.59 5.25 -8.53
N THR A 202 3.27 6.14 -7.79
CA THR A 202 3.39 6.03 -6.34
C THR A 202 3.03 7.34 -5.64
N LEU A 203 2.20 7.25 -4.62
CA LEU A 203 1.89 8.35 -3.71
C LEU A 203 2.35 7.98 -2.30
N MET A 204 3.36 8.69 -1.80
CA MET A 204 3.94 8.46 -0.49
C MET A 204 3.58 9.60 0.47
N ILE A 205 3.21 9.23 1.70
CA ILE A 205 3.15 10.17 2.82
C ILE A 205 4.39 9.96 3.68
N THR A 206 5.07 11.05 4.02
CA THR A 206 6.13 11.05 5.01
C THR A 206 6.12 12.35 5.80
N HIS A 207 6.60 12.29 7.04
CA HIS A 207 6.94 13.48 7.84
C HIS A 207 8.45 13.73 7.83
N ASN A 208 9.26 12.84 7.26
CA ASN A 208 10.69 12.96 7.16
C ASN A 208 11.08 13.53 5.80
N ILE A 209 11.57 14.77 5.79
CA ILE A 209 12.00 15.47 4.57
C ILE A 209 13.17 14.74 3.85
N ARG A 210 13.93 13.89 4.57
CA ARG A 210 15.03 13.13 3.96
C ARG A 210 14.55 11.92 3.16
N ASP A 211 13.32 11.45 3.40
CA ASP A 211 12.69 10.33 2.69
C ASP A 211 11.86 10.83 1.48
N ALA A 212 11.73 12.14 1.32
CA ALA A 212 11.01 12.83 0.24
C ALA A 212 11.94 13.22 -0.91
#